data_bbe2c1d371c0b55169ba74ba44e0ded0
#
_entry.id   bbe2c1d371c0b55169ba74ba44e0ded0
#
_cell.length_a   1.000
_cell.length_b   1.000
_cell.length_c   1.000
_cell.angle_alpha   90.00
_cell.angle_beta   90.00
_cell.angle_gamma   90.00
#
_symmetry.space_group_name_H-M   'P 1'
#
loop_
_entity.id
_entity.type
_entity.pdbx_description
1 polymer ?
#
loop_
_entity_poly.entity_id
_entity_poly.type
_entity_poly.pdbx_seq_one_letter_code
_entity_poly.pdbx_strand_id
1 'polypeptide(L)'
;MKKTPKKPKTTSSRRGRASLRLRGFLTRLSDKWKAGRAARRSFFRTLWRVGWRCGVLLLLCATLLLTLVMTVSTSMVRLTAPRIVTAETLPATDYDCILVLGAGVRDDGTPSDMLYDRVKVACTAYHTLSDVPVIMSGDHTGDYNEVGVMKALAVEMEVYSADIFLDHEGYSTYESLYRAKEMFGAGKILIITQEYHLHRALYIARELGMEAHGISADLRPYRGQTRYNAREHLARFKDFFAAAKGDYNGHLDPPVDLDGNGDET
;
A
#
# COMPACT_ATOMS: atom_id res chain seq x y z
N MET A 1 -22.78 -19.29 -118.68
CA MET A 1 -22.96 -20.04 -117.44
C MET A 1 -21.97 -19.46 -116.41
N LYS A 2 -22.52 -18.67 -115.45
CA LYS A 2 -21.71 -18.00 -114.41
C LYS A 2 -21.80 -18.83 -113.15
N LYS A 3 -20.67 -19.36 -112.64
CA LYS A 3 -20.53 -20.04 -111.39
C LYS A 3 -20.41 -19.01 -110.22
N THR A 4 -21.31 -19.04 -109.26
CA THR A 4 -21.27 -18.27 -108.02
C THR A 4 -20.29 -18.85 -107.03
N PRO A 5 -19.47 -18.07 -106.26
CA PRO A 5 -18.54 -18.61 -105.30
C PRO A 5 -19.26 -18.90 -103.97
N LYS A 6 -18.98 -20.06 -103.35
CA LYS A 6 -19.49 -20.47 -101.98
C LYS A 6 -18.75 -19.65 -100.91
N LYS A 7 -19.53 -19.04 -100.01
CA LYS A 7 -19.00 -18.39 -98.81
C LYS A 7 -18.42 -19.44 -97.83
N PRO A 8 -17.27 -19.21 -97.17
CA PRO A 8 -16.74 -20.11 -96.14
C PRO A 8 -17.54 -20.02 -94.87
N LYS A 9 -17.92 -21.17 -94.25
CA LYS A 9 -18.57 -21.27 -92.96
C LYS A 9 -17.57 -20.97 -91.88
N THR A 10 -17.75 -19.88 -91.15
CA THR A 10 -17.03 -19.50 -89.89
C THR A 10 -17.54 -20.34 -88.71
N THR A 11 -16.89 -21.49 -88.43
CA THR A 11 -17.14 -22.31 -87.20
C THR A 11 -16.13 -22.05 -86.09
N SER A 12 -15.76 -20.78 -85.89
CA SER A 12 -14.68 -20.42 -84.95
C SER A 12 -15.06 -19.43 -83.90
N SER A 13 -16.25 -19.50 -83.26
CA SER A 13 -16.56 -18.43 -82.29
C SER A 13 -17.13 -18.85 -80.92
N ARG A 14 -17.54 -20.09 -80.75
CA ARG A 14 -18.14 -20.52 -79.48
C ARG A 14 -17.10 -20.97 -78.42
N ARG A 15 -16.06 -21.70 -78.79
CA ARG A 15 -14.99 -22.16 -77.87
C ARG A 15 -14.10 -21.07 -77.37
N GLY A 16 -13.75 -20.05 -78.16
CA GLY A 16 -12.94 -18.90 -77.77
C GLY A 16 -13.64 -17.98 -76.77
N ARG A 17 -14.93 -17.78 -76.93
CA ARG A 17 -15.76 -16.93 -76.00
C ARG A 17 -15.97 -17.62 -74.65
N ALA A 18 -16.09 -18.93 -74.57
CA ALA A 18 -16.22 -19.69 -73.31
C ALA A 18 -14.89 -19.64 -72.51
N SER A 19 -13.71 -19.80 -73.18
CA SER A 19 -12.39 -19.74 -72.54
C SER A 19 -12.03 -18.34 -71.98
N LEU A 20 -12.45 -17.28 -72.70
CA LEU A 20 -12.28 -15.89 -72.25
C LEU A 20 -13.17 -15.56 -71.06
N ARG A 21 -14.40 -16.07 -71.02
CA ARG A 21 -15.33 -15.90 -69.86
C ARG A 21 -14.82 -16.66 -68.63
N LEU A 22 -14.29 -17.87 -68.82
CA LEU A 22 -13.72 -18.66 -67.69
C LEU A 22 -12.44 -18.02 -67.14
N ARG A 23 -11.54 -17.50 -68.01
CA ARG A 23 -10.36 -16.73 -67.57
C ARG A 23 -10.75 -15.47 -66.81
N GLY A 24 -11.75 -14.69 -67.28
CA GLY A 24 -12.23 -13.50 -66.59
C GLY A 24 -12.91 -13.82 -65.25
N PHE A 25 -13.57 -14.96 -65.13
CA PHE A 25 -14.13 -15.43 -63.85
C PHE A 25 -13.01 -15.81 -62.86
N LEU A 26 -12.01 -16.58 -63.28
CA LEU A 26 -10.87 -17.00 -62.45
C LEU A 26 -10.02 -15.79 -61.97
N THR A 27 -9.78 -14.81 -62.86
CA THR A 27 -9.12 -13.59 -62.47
C THR A 27 -9.87 -12.80 -61.40
N ARG A 28 -11.19 -12.62 -61.56
CA ARG A 28 -12.05 -11.96 -60.54
C ARG A 28 -12.07 -12.70 -59.21
N LEU A 29 -12.07 -14.04 -59.23
CA LEU A 29 -11.95 -14.84 -57.98
C LEU A 29 -10.57 -14.66 -57.32
N SER A 30 -9.50 -14.69 -58.10
CA SER A 30 -8.13 -14.45 -57.56
C SER A 30 -7.99 -13.07 -57.00
N ASP A 31 -8.56 -12.06 -57.64
CA ASP A 31 -8.51 -10.68 -57.18
C ASP A 31 -9.31 -10.44 -55.88
N LYS A 32 -10.52 -11.06 -55.79
CA LYS A 32 -11.27 -11.06 -54.52
C LYS A 32 -10.54 -11.75 -53.38
N TRP A 33 -9.82 -12.84 -53.68
CA TRP A 33 -9.02 -13.58 -52.70
C TRP A 33 -7.78 -12.78 -52.25
N LYS A 34 -7.11 -12.09 -53.17
CA LYS A 34 -5.98 -11.19 -52.86
C LYS A 34 -6.44 -9.97 -52.05
N ALA A 35 -7.56 -9.36 -52.41
CA ALA A 35 -8.17 -8.25 -51.67
C ALA A 35 -8.57 -8.65 -50.25
N GLY A 36 -9.21 -9.80 -50.07
CA GLY A 36 -9.56 -10.35 -48.75
C GLY A 36 -8.33 -10.63 -47.89
N ARG A 37 -7.25 -11.16 -48.45
CA ARG A 37 -5.99 -11.35 -47.73
C ARG A 37 -5.30 -10.03 -47.36
N ALA A 38 -5.33 -9.05 -48.26
CA ALA A 38 -4.79 -7.71 -47.99
C ALA A 38 -5.58 -6.98 -46.88
N ALA A 39 -6.91 -7.03 -46.96
CA ALA A 39 -7.78 -6.47 -45.92
C ALA A 39 -7.54 -7.11 -44.52
N ARG A 40 -7.43 -8.44 -44.48
CA ARG A 40 -7.11 -9.17 -43.25
C ARG A 40 -5.73 -8.78 -42.69
N ARG A 41 -4.71 -8.67 -43.53
CA ARG A 41 -3.38 -8.23 -43.13
C ARG A 41 -3.36 -6.79 -42.64
N SER A 42 -4.11 -5.88 -43.26
CA SER A 42 -4.22 -4.49 -42.83
C SER A 42 -4.94 -4.39 -41.47
N PHE A 43 -6.02 -5.16 -41.27
CA PHE A 43 -6.74 -5.26 -40.02
C PHE A 43 -5.82 -5.73 -38.86
N PHE A 44 -5.08 -6.85 -39.08
CA PHE A 44 -4.14 -7.32 -38.05
C PHE A 44 -2.99 -6.34 -37.76
N ARG A 45 -2.49 -5.64 -38.78
CA ARG A 45 -1.46 -4.59 -38.56
C ARG A 45 -2.02 -3.41 -37.74
N THR A 46 -3.24 -3.01 -37.99
CA THR A 46 -3.88 -1.93 -37.22
C THR A 46 -4.13 -2.38 -35.78
N LEU A 47 -4.68 -3.57 -35.58
CA LEU A 47 -4.90 -4.15 -34.25
C LEU A 47 -3.58 -4.26 -33.46
N TRP A 48 -2.52 -4.72 -34.09
CA TRP A 48 -1.18 -4.79 -33.49
C TRP A 48 -0.66 -3.41 -33.09
N ARG A 49 -0.80 -2.40 -33.96
CA ARG A 49 -0.36 -1.03 -33.65
C ARG A 49 -1.13 -0.41 -32.50
N VAL A 50 -2.43 -0.61 -32.45
CA VAL A 50 -3.27 -0.13 -31.34
C VAL A 50 -2.89 -0.86 -30.04
N GLY A 51 -2.79 -2.20 -30.07
CA GLY A 51 -2.38 -2.99 -28.90
C GLY A 51 -0.99 -2.58 -28.38
N TRP A 52 -0.02 -2.37 -29.28
CA TRP A 52 1.31 -1.89 -28.89
C TRP A 52 1.26 -0.50 -28.24
N ARG A 53 0.51 0.45 -28.81
CA ARG A 53 0.36 1.80 -28.23
C ARG A 53 -0.30 1.77 -26.86
N CYS A 54 -1.35 0.98 -26.70
CA CYS A 54 -1.99 0.77 -25.41
C CYS A 54 -1.02 0.15 -24.39
N GLY A 55 -0.25 -0.86 -24.79
CA GLY A 55 0.78 -1.48 -23.94
C GLY A 55 1.86 -0.49 -23.49
N VAL A 56 2.36 0.33 -24.40
CA VAL A 56 3.34 1.38 -24.07
C VAL A 56 2.72 2.42 -23.11
N LEU A 57 1.50 2.85 -23.37
CA LEU A 57 0.81 3.82 -22.49
C LEU A 57 0.60 3.25 -21.08
N LEU A 58 0.16 2.00 -20.98
CA LEU A 58 0.01 1.33 -19.68
C LEU A 58 1.34 1.22 -18.94
N LEU A 59 2.42 0.88 -19.64
CA LEU A 59 3.76 0.84 -19.05
C LEU A 59 4.20 2.21 -18.54
N LEU A 60 3.98 3.28 -19.31
CA LEU A 60 4.29 4.64 -18.90
C LEU A 60 3.47 5.08 -17.68
N CYS A 61 2.18 4.75 -17.63
CA CYS A 61 1.33 5.03 -16.47
C CYS A 61 1.82 4.25 -15.22
N ALA A 62 2.17 2.98 -15.38
CA ALA A 62 2.67 2.15 -14.30
C ALA A 62 4.02 2.66 -13.76
N THR A 63 4.95 3.05 -14.64
CA THR A 63 6.23 3.63 -14.22
C THR A 63 6.06 4.98 -13.54
N LEU A 64 5.16 5.83 -14.02
CA LEU A 64 4.86 7.11 -13.38
C LEU A 64 4.28 6.91 -11.97
N LEU A 65 3.32 5.99 -11.83
CA LEU A 65 2.73 5.67 -10.53
C LEU A 65 3.78 5.12 -9.55
N LEU A 66 4.61 4.19 -10.01
CA LEU A 66 5.70 3.64 -9.19
C LEU A 66 6.67 4.74 -8.75
N THR A 67 7.06 5.62 -9.66
CA THR A 67 7.93 6.76 -9.35
C THR A 67 7.29 7.67 -8.29
N LEU A 68 6.00 7.95 -8.42
CA LEU A 68 5.28 8.77 -7.46
C LEU A 68 5.24 8.11 -6.06
N VAL A 69 4.91 6.81 -5.99
CA VAL A 69 4.91 6.05 -4.73
C VAL A 69 6.30 6.08 -4.07
N MET A 70 7.35 5.83 -4.84
CA MET A 70 8.73 5.84 -4.32
C MET A 70 9.18 7.24 -3.89
N THR A 71 8.78 8.28 -4.60
CA THR A 71 9.09 9.67 -4.24
C THR A 71 8.44 10.05 -2.92
N VAL A 72 7.14 9.79 -2.75
CA VAL A 72 6.41 10.04 -1.48
C VAL A 72 7.05 9.26 -0.34
N SER A 73 7.29 7.95 -0.52
CA SER A 73 7.90 7.11 0.51
C SER A 73 9.30 7.60 0.92
N THR A 74 10.14 7.96 -0.05
CA THR A 74 11.50 8.45 0.23
C THR A 74 11.49 9.83 0.89
N SER A 75 10.59 10.70 0.48
CA SER A 75 10.43 12.03 1.10
C SER A 75 10.00 11.91 2.55
N MET A 76 9.06 11.01 2.85
CA MET A 76 8.60 10.72 4.22
C MET A 76 9.76 10.23 5.08
N VAL A 77 10.56 9.27 4.59
CA VAL A 77 11.75 8.76 5.31
C VAL A 77 12.73 9.89 5.61
N ARG A 78 13.09 10.69 4.61
CA ARG A 78 14.03 11.81 4.81
C ARG A 78 13.56 12.84 5.83
N LEU A 79 12.25 13.10 5.83
CA LEU A 79 11.63 14.08 6.72
C LEU A 79 11.63 13.61 8.18
N THR A 80 11.44 12.31 8.40
CA THR A 80 11.23 11.74 9.73
C THR A 80 12.49 11.09 10.33
N ALA A 81 13.50 10.78 9.52
CA ALA A 81 14.72 10.15 9.98
C ALA A 81 15.42 10.90 11.16
N PRO A 82 15.46 12.25 11.20
CA PRO A 82 16.05 12.97 12.34
C PRO A 82 15.27 12.83 13.65
N ARG A 83 14.05 12.31 13.60
CA ARG A 83 13.18 12.09 14.78
C ARG A 83 13.29 10.66 15.33
N ILE A 84 14.00 9.77 14.64
CA ILE A 84 14.29 8.42 15.14
C ILE A 84 15.54 8.52 16.01
N VAL A 85 15.38 8.13 17.28
CA VAL A 85 16.40 8.25 18.32
C VAL A 85 16.65 6.90 18.98
N THR A 86 17.72 6.81 19.76
CA THR A 86 17.98 5.67 20.66
C THR A 86 17.77 6.12 22.10
N ALA A 87 17.78 5.18 23.04
CA ALA A 87 17.66 5.51 24.46
C ALA A 87 18.76 6.49 24.92
N GLU A 88 19.97 6.38 24.34
CA GLU A 88 21.12 7.24 24.68
C GLU A 88 21.01 8.64 24.06
N THR A 89 20.31 8.76 22.93
CA THR A 89 20.16 10.04 22.20
C THR A 89 18.78 10.66 22.37
N LEU A 90 17.96 10.06 23.25
CA LEU A 90 16.62 10.56 23.55
C LEU A 90 16.70 12.00 24.09
N PRO A 91 15.99 12.96 23.49
CA PRO A 91 16.00 14.33 24.00
C PRO A 91 15.47 14.40 25.44
N ALA A 92 16.14 15.15 26.28
CA ALA A 92 15.66 15.47 27.62
C ALA A 92 14.48 16.45 27.47
N THR A 93 13.29 15.93 27.29
CA THR A 93 12.05 16.69 27.11
C THR A 93 10.92 15.96 27.82
N ASP A 94 9.95 16.69 28.29
CA ASP A 94 8.77 16.12 28.92
C ASP A 94 7.87 15.52 27.81
N TYR A 95 7.75 14.19 27.77
CA TYR A 95 6.78 13.48 26.93
C TYR A 95 5.47 13.32 27.68
N ASP A 96 4.36 13.57 26.99
CA ASP A 96 3.04 13.35 27.57
C ASP A 96 2.75 11.84 27.69
N CYS A 97 3.26 11.03 26.73
CA CYS A 97 3.17 9.58 26.79
C CYS A 97 4.17 8.86 25.90
N ILE A 98 4.33 7.55 26.16
CA ILE A 98 4.95 6.55 25.29
C ILE A 98 3.82 5.82 24.55
N LEU A 99 3.74 5.95 23.23
CA LEU A 99 2.75 5.26 22.39
C LEU A 99 3.35 3.99 21.79
N VAL A 100 2.79 2.83 22.16
CA VAL A 100 3.18 1.51 21.65
C VAL A 100 2.14 1.03 20.64
N LEU A 101 2.57 0.82 19.38
CA LEU A 101 1.68 0.35 18.33
C LEU A 101 1.60 -1.18 18.31
N GLY A 102 0.41 -1.75 18.12
CA GLY A 102 0.16 -3.18 17.99
C GLY A 102 0.86 -3.84 16.80
N ALA A 103 1.21 -5.14 16.93
CA ALA A 103 1.90 -5.94 15.91
C ALA A 103 1.39 -7.39 15.79
N GLY A 104 0.30 -7.68 16.49
CA GLY A 104 -0.41 -8.95 16.43
C GLY A 104 -0.08 -9.93 17.56
N VAL A 105 -1.10 -10.66 17.93
CA VAL A 105 -1.05 -11.79 18.88
C VAL A 105 -1.22 -13.08 18.09
N ARG A 106 -0.56 -14.16 18.49
CA ARG A 106 -0.68 -15.48 17.89
C ARG A 106 -1.98 -16.17 18.31
N ASP A 107 -2.37 -17.21 17.59
CA ASP A 107 -3.59 -17.99 17.87
C ASP A 107 -3.58 -18.65 19.27
N ASP A 108 -2.40 -18.83 19.86
CA ASP A 108 -2.22 -19.36 21.22
C ASP A 108 -2.31 -18.29 22.32
N GLY A 109 -2.64 -17.05 21.96
CA GLY A 109 -2.71 -15.91 22.87
C GLY A 109 -1.37 -15.27 23.23
N THR A 110 -0.24 -15.78 22.70
CA THR A 110 1.07 -15.19 22.96
C THR A 110 1.37 -14.00 22.02
N PRO A 111 2.14 -12.99 22.45
CA PRO A 111 2.52 -11.90 21.57
C PRO A 111 3.39 -12.39 20.40
N SER A 112 3.24 -11.78 19.23
CA SER A 112 4.21 -11.98 18.15
C SER A 112 5.60 -11.50 18.58
N ASP A 113 6.67 -11.96 17.91
CA ASP A 113 8.04 -11.47 18.22
C ASP A 113 8.16 -9.94 18.08
N MET A 114 7.46 -9.37 17.10
CA MET A 114 7.43 -7.91 16.91
C MET A 114 6.71 -7.20 18.06
N LEU A 115 5.58 -7.72 18.51
CA LEU A 115 4.82 -7.16 19.61
C LEU A 115 5.59 -7.23 20.92
N TYR A 116 6.19 -8.40 21.21
CA TYR A 116 7.04 -8.61 22.37
C TYR A 116 8.20 -7.59 22.41
N ASP A 117 8.88 -7.39 21.29
CA ASP A 117 10.03 -6.47 21.20
C ASP A 117 9.58 -5.01 21.37
N ARG A 118 8.39 -4.63 20.86
CA ARG A 118 7.82 -3.29 21.09
C ARG A 118 7.56 -3.03 22.56
N VAL A 119 6.85 -3.93 23.22
CA VAL A 119 6.56 -3.80 24.65
C VAL A 119 7.84 -3.74 25.46
N LYS A 120 8.82 -4.60 25.18
CA LYS A 120 10.13 -4.61 25.87
C LYS A 120 10.86 -3.29 25.73
N VAL A 121 10.91 -2.70 24.52
CA VAL A 121 11.56 -1.39 24.30
C VAL A 121 10.78 -0.28 25.02
N ALA A 122 9.44 -0.34 25.02
CA ALA A 122 8.62 0.61 25.74
C ALA A 122 8.85 0.57 27.25
N CYS A 123 8.95 -0.62 27.84
CA CYS A 123 9.27 -0.76 29.27
C CYS A 123 10.66 -0.18 29.60
N THR A 124 11.64 -0.40 28.71
CA THR A 124 12.98 0.21 28.87
C THR A 124 12.88 1.74 28.81
N ALA A 125 12.08 2.30 27.89
CA ALA A 125 11.88 3.74 27.79
C ALA A 125 11.15 4.30 29.01
N TYR A 126 10.12 3.62 29.51
CA TYR A 126 9.35 3.98 30.71
C TYR A 126 10.30 4.12 31.93
N HIS A 127 11.12 3.12 32.21
CA HIS A 127 12.05 3.16 33.32
C HIS A 127 13.17 4.22 33.13
N THR A 128 13.48 4.60 31.90
CA THR A 128 14.48 5.64 31.60
C THR A 128 13.92 7.04 31.78
N LEU A 129 12.65 7.25 31.43
CA LEU A 129 11.97 8.54 31.44
C LEU A 129 11.31 8.89 32.79
N SER A 130 11.38 8.00 33.80
CA SER A 130 10.80 8.21 35.12
C SER A 130 9.29 8.45 35.09
N ASP A 131 8.55 7.37 34.79
CA ASP A 131 7.10 7.26 34.99
C ASP A 131 6.20 8.03 33.96
N VAL A 132 6.71 8.20 32.73
CA VAL A 132 5.89 8.71 31.63
C VAL A 132 4.81 7.66 31.26
N PRO A 133 3.50 8.01 31.25
CA PRO A 133 2.43 7.04 30.98
C PRO A 133 2.57 6.37 29.62
N VAL A 134 2.12 5.10 29.55
CA VAL A 134 2.25 4.25 28.35
C VAL A 134 0.88 3.99 27.76
N ILE A 135 0.66 4.38 26.51
CA ILE A 135 -0.53 4.02 25.74
C ILE A 135 -0.23 2.79 24.92
N MET A 136 -0.95 1.69 25.16
CA MET A 136 -0.93 0.47 24.35
C MET A 136 -2.07 0.55 23.34
N SER A 137 -1.75 0.81 22.06
CA SER A 137 -2.74 0.97 20.99
C SER A 137 -2.72 -0.22 20.04
N GLY A 138 -3.86 -0.89 19.90
CA GLY A 138 -4.00 -2.10 19.09
C GLY A 138 -5.46 -2.48 18.86
N ASP A 139 -5.66 -3.69 18.31
CA ASP A 139 -6.97 -4.22 18.00
C ASP A 139 -7.56 -4.97 19.20
N HIS A 140 -8.82 -4.67 19.52
CA HIS A 140 -9.62 -5.44 20.46
C HIS A 140 -10.98 -5.75 19.83
N THR A 141 -11.03 -6.81 19.02
CA THR A 141 -12.26 -7.22 18.33
C THR A 141 -12.69 -8.62 18.78
N GLY A 142 -13.84 -8.70 19.44
CA GLY A 142 -14.37 -9.97 19.96
C GLY A 142 -13.44 -10.63 20.97
N ASP A 143 -13.02 -11.88 20.71
CA ASP A 143 -12.11 -12.63 21.57
C ASP A 143 -10.62 -12.24 21.37
N TYR A 144 -10.31 -11.43 20.36
CA TYR A 144 -8.96 -10.95 20.11
C TYR A 144 -8.69 -9.67 20.91
N ASN A 145 -7.76 -9.75 21.87
CA ASN A 145 -7.41 -8.66 22.76
C ASN A 145 -5.90 -8.41 22.77
N GLU A 146 -5.41 -7.68 21.76
CA GLU A 146 -3.99 -7.37 21.63
C GLU A 146 -3.50 -6.45 22.76
N VAL A 147 -4.26 -5.41 23.08
CA VAL A 147 -3.87 -4.42 24.08
C VAL A 147 -3.81 -5.01 25.49
N GLY A 148 -4.70 -5.94 25.83
CA GLY A 148 -4.63 -6.68 27.08
C GLY A 148 -3.38 -7.55 27.21
N VAL A 149 -2.95 -8.20 26.11
CA VAL A 149 -1.69 -8.96 26.05
C VAL A 149 -0.49 -8.02 26.23
N MET A 150 -0.51 -6.83 25.61
CA MET A 150 0.54 -5.82 25.76
C MET A 150 0.65 -5.34 27.20
N LYS A 151 -0.48 -5.03 27.85
CA LYS A 151 -0.52 -4.60 29.26
C LYS A 151 0.00 -5.68 30.19
N ALA A 152 -0.48 -6.91 30.04
CA ALA A 152 -0.02 -8.03 30.86
C ALA A 152 1.51 -8.22 30.77
N LEU A 153 2.04 -8.18 29.55
CA LEU A 153 3.49 -8.29 29.31
C LEU A 153 4.28 -7.13 29.90
N ALA A 154 3.77 -5.90 29.84
CA ALA A 154 4.43 -4.73 30.42
C ALA A 154 4.45 -4.78 31.96
N VAL A 155 3.36 -5.25 32.56
CA VAL A 155 3.29 -5.48 34.03
C VAL A 155 4.30 -6.56 34.47
N GLU A 156 4.46 -7.64 33.69
CA GLU A 156 5.51 -8.64 33.93
C GLU A 156 6.93 -8.03 33.84
N MET A 157 7.10 -6.94 33.09
CA MET A 157 8.35 -6.18 32.95
C MET A 157 8.43 -4.98 33.90
N GLU A 158 7.67 -5.03 35.02
CA GLU A 158 7.72 -4.08 36.12
C GLU A 158 7.24 -2.65 35.78
N VAL A 159 6.44 -2.48 34.71
CA VAL A 159 5.70 -1.22 34.49
C VAL A 159 4.49 -1.18 35.41
N TYR A 160 4.26 -0.06 36.09
CA TYR A 160 3.14 0.06 37.00
C TYR A 160 1.81 0.03 36.22
N SER A 161 0.88 -0.83 36.65
CA SER A 161 -0.35 -1.10 35.87
C SER A 161 -1.20 0.15 35.66
N ALA A 162 -1.27 1.03 36.67
CA ALA A 162 -2.02 2.27 36.58
C ALA A 162 -1.44 3.29 35.59
N ASP A 163 -0.19 3.16 35.18
CA ASP A 163 0.46 4.01 34.17
C ASP A 163 0.28 3.47 32.75
N ILE A 164 -0.41 2.31 32.59
CA ILE A 164 -0.65 1.68 31.28
C ILE A 164 -2.11 1.90 30.87
N PHE A 165 -2.28 2.75 29.86
CA PHE A 165 -3.57 3.09 29.25
C PHE A 165 -3.82 2.25 28.02
N LEU A 166 -5.06 1.80 27.79
CA LEU A 166 -5.43 0.95 26.66
C LEU A 166 -6.23 1.72 25.62
N ASP A 167 -5.74 1.70 24.38
CA ASP A 167 -6.49 2.16 23.21
C ASP A 167 -6.96 0.92 22.42
N HIS A 168 -8.21 0.53 22.64
CA HIS A 168 -8.82 -0.69 22.09
C HIS A 168 -9.20 -0.59 20.62
N GLU A 169 -9.15 0.57 20.01
CA GLU A 169 -9.58 0.83 18.63
C GLU A 169 -8.46 1.34 17.73
N GLY A 170 -7.23 0.96 18.04
CA GLY A 170 -6.04 1.27 17.23
C GLY A 170 -5.93 0.40 15.97
N TYR A 171 -7.00 0.33 15.13
CA TYR A 171 -7.06 -0.54 13.95
C TYR A 171 -6.13 -0.11 12.80
N SER A 172 -5.68 1.12 12.82
CA SER A 172 -4.70 1.65 11.88
C SER A 172 -3.76 2.65 12.54
N THR A 173 -2.57 2.85 11.93
CA THR A 173 -1.60 3.83 12.45
C THR A 173 -2.17 5.24 12.53
N TYR A 174 -3.03 5.63 11.58
CA TYR A 174 -3.68 6.93 11.61
C TYR A 174 -4.65 7.04 12.79
N GLU A 175 -5.47 6.01 13.03
CA GLU A 175 -6.40 5.97 14.15
C GLU A 175 -5.68 5.99 15.48
N SER A 176 -4.65 5.15 15.67
CA SER A 176 -3.85 5.15 16.91
C SER A 176 -3.29 6.54 17.26
N LEU A 177 -2.74 7.24 16.28
CA LEU A 177 -2.18 8.58 16.50
C LEU A 177 -3.24 9.65 16.65
N TYR A 178 -4.35 9.55 15.92
CA TYR A 178 -5.48 10.45 16.06
C TYR A 178 -6.12 10.33 17.46
N ARG A 179 -6.32 9.10 17.93
CA ARG A 179 -6.87 8.82 19.28
C ARG A 179 -5.90 9.22 20.38
N ALA A 180 -4.58 8.99 20.20
CA ALA A 180 -3.57 9.47 21.14
C ALA A 180 -3.67 10.99 21.33
N LYS A 181 -3.91 11.74 20.25
CA LYS A 181 -4.07 13.19 20.32
C LYS A 181 -5.42 13.63 20.90
N GLU A 182 -6.53 13.14 20.32
CA GLU A 182 -7.86 13.70 20.59
C GLU A 182 -8.53 13.07 21.81
N MET A 183 -8.23 11.81 22.13
CA MET A 183 -8.81 11.11 23.27
C MET A 183 -7.90 11.18 24.51
N PHE A 184 -6.58 11.00 24.33
CA PHE A 184 -5.61 11.05 25.44
C PHE A 184 -4.92 12.41 25.60
N GLY A 185 -5.25 13.40 24.77
CA GLY A 185 -4.71 14.76 24.87
C GLY A 185 -3.20 14.89 24.61
N ALA A 186 -2.58 13.85 24.05
CA ALA A 186 -1.13 13.79 23.87
C ALA A 186 -0.64 14.73 22.76
N GLY A 187 0.18 15.70 23.09
CA GLY A 187 0.80 16.65 22.15
C GLY A 187 2.25 16.33 21.84
N LYS A 188 2.98 15.75 22.81
CA LYS A 188 4.39 15.37 22.67
C LYS A 188 4.58 13.88 23.04
N ILE A 189 4.90 13.05 22.07
CA ILE A 189 4.87 11.59 22.21
C ILE A 189 6.18 10.91 21.84
N LEU A 190 6.45 9.79 22.50
CA LEU A 190 7.49 8.84 22.11
C LEU A 190 6.85 7.60 21.49
N ILE A 191 7.06 7.37 20.20
CA ILE A 191 6.47 6.25 19.46
C ILE A 191 7.42 5.05 19.46
N ILE A 192 6.90 3.88 19.85
CA ILE A 192 7.64 2.62 19.86
C ILE A 192 7.05 1.67 18.81
N THR A 193 7.82 1.36 17.79
CA THR A 193 7.50 0.38 16.76
C THR A 193 8.77 0.01 15.97
N GLN A 194 8.70 -0.92 14.98
CA GLN A 194 9.85 -1.24 14.13
C GLN A 194 10.21 -0.07 13.20
N GLU A 195 11.47 0.06 12.83
CA GLU A 195 12.02 1.18 12.05
C GLU A 195 11.26 1.41 10.73
N TYR A 196 10.95 0.33 10.00
CA TYR A 196 10.22 0.45 8.74
C TYR A 196 8.85 1.16 8.90
N HIS A 197 8.24 1.02 10.08
CA HIS A 197 6.94 1.59 10.43
C HIS A 197 7.07 2.99 11.08
N LEU A 198 8.16 3.27 11.80
CA LEU A 198 8.38 4.56 12.49
C LEU A 198 8.24 5.75 11.55
N HIS A 199 8.78 5.66 10.35
CA HIS A 199 8.70 6.77 9.39
C HIS A 199 7.26 7.18 9.07
N ARG A 200 6.35 6.22 8.96
CA ARG A 200 4.93 6.48 8.70
C ARG A 200 4.24 7.05 9.94
N ALA A 201 4.48 6.47 11.09
CA ALA A 201 3.90 6.93 12.36
C ALA A 201 4.34 8.37 12.68
N LEU A 202 5.64 8.67 12.60
CA LEU A 202 6.19 10.01 12.83
C LEU A 202 5.67 11.04 11.81
N TYR A 203 5.45 10.63 10.55
CA TYR A 203 4.85 11.51 9.55
C TYR A 203 3.41 11.86 9.91
N ILE A 204 2.60 10.87 10.27
CA ILE A 204 1.20 11.08 10.68
C ILE A 204 1.12 11.94 11.93
N ALA A 205 1.94 11.68 12.95
CA ALA A 205 2.00 12.50 14.17
C ALA A 205 2.27 13.97 13.85
N ARG A 206 3.23 14.23 12.97
CA ARG A 206 3.55 15.59 12.49
C ARG A 206 2.35 16.25 11.80
N GLU A 207 1.69 15.56 10.86
CA GLU A 207 0.55 16.11 10.12
C GLU A 207 -0.65 16.38 11.06
N LEU A 208 -0.78 15.61 12.13
CA LEU A 208 -1.72 15.85 13.21
C LEU A 208 -1.30 17.00 14.15
N GLY A 209 -0.11 17.59 13.97
CA GLY A 209 0.40 18.70 14.77
C GLY A 209 1.03 18.28 16.11
N MET A 210 1.37 16.99 16.27
CA MET A 210 2.08 16.49 17.46
C MET A 210 3.60 16.62 17.30
N GLU A 211 4.31 16.85 18.40
CA GLU A 211 5.74 16.66 18.49
C GLU A 211 6.03 15.19 18.81
N ALA A 212 6.78 14.50 17.95
CA ALA A 212 7.02 13.09 18.12
C ALA A 212 8.49 12.72 17.89
N HIS A 213 8.99 11.82 18.73
CA HIS A 213 10.20 11.05 18.51
C HIS A 213 9.87 9.56 18.44
N GLY A 214 10.74 8.75 17.85
CA GLY A 214 10.51 7.32 17.73
C GLY A 214 11.73 6.50 18.10
N ILE A 215 11.53 5.40 18.82
CA ILE A 215 12.57 4.40 19.09
C ILE A 215 12.23 3.13 18.32
N SER A 216 13.22 2.60 17.58
CA SER A 216 13.08 1.33 16.88
C SER A 216 13.06 0.17 17.85
N ALA A 217 12.04 -0.70 17.70
CA ALA A 217 11.93 -1.95 18.42
C ALA A 217 12.50 -3.15 17.64
N ASP A 218 13.44 -2.91 16.72
CA ASP A 218 14.08 -3.97 15.92
C ASP A 218 15.21 -4.65 16.75
N LEU A 219 14.84 -5.51 17.71
CA LEU A 219 15.79 -6.23 18.55
C LEU A 219 16.35 -7.48 17.87
N ARG A 220 15.74 -7.93 16.79
CA ARG A 220 16.11 -9.14 16.05
C ARG A 220 15.65 -9.06 14.57
N PRO A 221 16.20 -9.87 13.66
CA PRO A 221 15.63 -10.01 12.32
C PRO A 221 14.28 -10.76 12.39
N TYR A 222 13.24 -10.24 11.71
CA TYR A 222 11.92 -10.86 11.70
C TYR A 222 11.66 -11.65 10.41
N ARG A 223 10.94 -12.76 10.55
CA ARG A 223 10.49 -13.53 9.40
C ARG A 223 9.52 -12.71 8.57
N GLY A 224 9.81 -12.52 7.28
CA GLY A 224 8.95 -11.74 6.37
C GLY A 224 9.28 -10.25 6.30
N GLN A 225 10.39 -9.78 6.86
CA GLN A 225 10.82 -8.37 6.84
C GLN A 225 10.75 -7.73 5.45
N THR A 226 11.21 -8.44 4.40
CA THR A 226 11.16 -7.95 3.01
C THR A 226 9.73 -7.65 2.55
N ARG A 227 8.76 -8.49 2.95
CA ARG A 227 7.34 -8.29 2.63
C ARG A 227 6.78 -7.07 3.37
N TYR A 228 7.15 -6.90 4.64
CA TYR A 228 6.73 -5.74 5.43
C TYR A 228 7.29 -4.45 4.82
N ASN A 229 8.57 -4.41 4.48
CA ASN A 229 9.19 -3.27 3.84
C ASN A 229 8.53 -2.90 2.50
N ALA A 230 8.24 -3.91 1.66
CA ALA A 230 7.56 -3.68 0.38
C ALA A 230 6.13 -3.14 0.56
N ARG A 231 5.36 -3.69 1.51
CA ARG A 231 4.01 -3.22 1.85
C ARG A 231 4.05 -1.78 2.36
N GLU A 232 5.06 -1.43 3.09
CA GLU A 232 5.19 -0.13 3.74
C GLU A 232 5.31 1.03 2.73
N HIS A 233 5.91 0.82 1.56
CA HIS A 233 5.92 1.84 0.50
C HIS A 233 4.51 2.24 0.06
N LEU A 234 3.60 1.27 -0.06
CA LEU A 234 2.20 1.52 -0.40
C LEU A 234 1.42 2.10 0.78
N ALA A 235 1.71 1.64 2.01
CA ALA A 235 1.10 2.17 3.22
C ALA A 235 1.46 3.66 3.43
N ARG A 236 2.72 4.03 3.25
CA ARG A 236 3.18 5.42 3.30
C ARG A 236 2.49 6.28 2.25
N PHE A 237 2.34 5.76 1.03
CA PHE A 237 1.62 6.47 -0.03
C PHE A 237 0.15 6.70 0.32
N LYS A 238 -0.55 5.68 0.82
CA LYS A 238 -1.94 5.78 1.28
C LYS A 238 -2.07 6.82 2.41
N ASP A 239 -1.23 6.70 3.44
CA ASP A 239 -1.36 7.49 4.65
C ASP A 239 -0.86 8.94 4.46
N PHE A 240 -0.03 9.21 3.44
CA PHE A 240 0.29 10.57 3.00
C PHE A 240 -0.98 11.36 2.65
N PHE A 241 -1.89 10.75 1.88
CA PHE A 241 -3.16 11.42 1.51
C PHE A 241 -4.18 11.39 2.65
N ALA A 242 -4.21 10.33 3.46
CA ALA A 242 -5.11 10.24 4.60
C ALA A 242 -4.80 11.32 5.64
N ALA A 243 -3.53 11.49 5.98
CA ALA A 243 -3.08 12.52 6.92
C ALA A 243 -3.34 13.94 6.40
N ALA A 244 -3.07 14.20 5.09
CA ALA A 244 -3.34 15.49 4.48
C ALA A 244 -4.84 15.85 4.42
N LYS A 245 -5.71 14.84 4.35
CA LYS A 245 -7.17 15.01 4.32
C LYS A 245 -7.76 15.30 5.70
N GLY A 246 -7.14 14.76 6.75
CA GLY A 246 -7.58 14.95 8.13
C GLY A 246 -8.92 14.27 8.48
N ASP A 247 -9.43 13.38 7.63
CA ASP A 247 -10.70 12.70 7.85
C ASP A 247 -10.50 11.51 8.80
N TYR A 248 -10.98 11.65 10.02
CA TYR A 248 -11.19 10.54 10.94
C TYR A 248 -12.66 10.10 10.88
N ASN A 249 -12.88 8.83 10.57
CA ASN A 249 -14.24 8.26 10.47
C ASN A 249 -14.52 7.23 11.59
N GLY A 250 -13.58 7.08 12.54
CA GLY A 250 -13.73 6.17 13.69
C GLY A 250 -14.60 6.76 14.81
N HIS A 251 -14.84 5.96 15.83
CA HIS A 251 -15.46 6.40 17.07
C HIS A 251 -14.40 6.99 18.01
N LEU A 252 -14.72 8.08 18.69
CA LEU A 252 -13.92 8.59 19.80
C LEU A 252 -14.68 8.35 21.09
N ASP A 253 -14.05 7.62 22.01
CA ASP A 253 -14.50 7.51 23.37
C ASP A 253 -14.34 8.86 24.11
N PRO A 254 -14.93 9.01 25.28
CA PRO A 254 -14.69 10.18 26.13
C PRO A 254 -13.19 10.41 26.38
N PRO A 255 -12.75 11.67 26.54
CA PRO A 255 -11.35 11.97 26.85
C PRO A 255 -10.86 11.23 28.10
N VAL A 256 -9.65 10.71 28.02
CA VAL A 256 -8.95 10.00 29.09
C VAL A 256 -7.82 10.89 29.59
N ASP A 257 -7.79 11.11 30.92
CA ASP A 257 -6.71 11.84 31.58
C ASP A 257 -5.51 10.92 31.81
N LEU A 258 -4.36 11.26 31.26
CA LEU A 258 -3.13 10.51 31.43
C LEU A 258 -2.49 10.65 32.84
N ASP A 259 -2.91 11.65 33.62
CA ASP A 259 -2.58 11.77 35.05
C ASP A 259 -3.47 10.88 35.93
N GLY A 260 -4.48 10.23 35.35
CA GLY A 260 -5.43 9.34 36.01
C GLY A 260 -4.92 7.92 36.21
N ASN A 261 -5.85 6.96 36.24
CA ASN A 261 -5.57 5.54 36.46
C ASN A 261 -5.83 4.73 35.19
N GLY A 262 -4.76 4.21 34.55
CA GLY A 262 -4.84 3.39 33.36
C GLY A 262 -5.55 2.03 33.53
N ASP A 263 -5.84 1.59 34.77
CA ASP A 263 -6.64 0.39 35.02
C ASP A 263 -8.15 0.62 34.76
N GLU A 264 -8.55 1.86 34.52
CA GLU A 264 -9.93 2.22 34.19
C GLU A 264 -10.21 2.25 32.68
N THR A 265 -9.19 1.98 31.84
CA THR A 265 -9.27 1.99 30.37
C THR A 265 -9.37 0.60 29.73
#